data_8a31f767ccadc8f4a8ba3ed0699e5575
#
_entry.id   8a31f767ccadc8f4a8ba3ed0699e5575
#
_cell.length_a   1.000
_cell.length_b   1.000
_cell.length_c   1.000
_cell.angle_alpha   90.00
_cell.angle_beta   90.00
_cell.angle_gamma   90.00
#
_symmetry.space_group_name_H-M   'P 1'
#
loop_
_entity.id
_entity.type
_entity.pdbx_description
1 polymer ?
#
loop_
_entity_poly.entity_id
_entity_poly.type
_entity_poly.pdbx_seq_one_letter_code
_entity_poly.pdbx_strand_id
1 'polypeptide(L)'
;MAVLTGPRTASSGEVVAIAFRGRPATRSFGSATYGLSTGNVVYPLADGSLLVLTRSVDLDRNGKAYGGKLEPDQAVATLPDTGTDSVMDAAAAWLTGLPSCRH
;
A
#
# COMPACT_ATOMS: atom_id res chain seq x y z
N MET A 1 12.22 -6.77 -4.13
CA MET A 1 11.50 -5.48 -4.00
C MET A 1 10.86 -5.40 -2.63
N ALA A 2 11.12 -4.35 -1.89
CA ALA A 2 10.43 -4.07 -0.63
C ALA A 2 9.48 -2.89 -0.82
N VAL A 3 8.27 -3.02 -0.32
CA VAL A 3 7.22 -2.00 -0.40
C VAL A 3 6.90 -1.55 1.01
N LEU A 4 6.97 -0.26 1.28
CA LEU A 4 6.72 0.29 2.61
C LEU A 4 5.34 0.94 2.64
N THR A 5 4.53 0.57 3.64
CA THR A 5 3.19 1.13 3.82
C THR A 5 3.01 1.63 5.24
N GLY A 6 2.10 2.57 5.39
CA GLY A 6 1.75 3.13 6.69
C GLY A 6 0.33 3.68 6.71
N PRO A 7 -0.13 4.19 7.86
CA PRO A 7 -1.52 4.64 8.01
C PRO A 7 -1.88 5.84 7.14
N ARG A 8 -0.89 6.52 6.57
CA ARG A 8 -1.10 7.64 5.65
C ARG A 8 -1.05 7.21 4.18
N THR A 9 -0.65 5.97 3.89
CA THR A 9 -0.70 5.44 2.53
C THR A 9 -2.17 5.34 2.12
N ALA A 10 -2.58 6.08 1.11
CA ALA A 10 -3.99 6.20 0.75
C ALA A 10 -4.17 6.35 -0.76
N SER A 11 -5.32 5.94 -1.25
CA SER A 11 -5.79 6.12 -2.62
C SER A 11 -4.76 5.67 -3.66
N SER A 12 -4.17 6.60 -4.44
CA SER A 12 -3.15 6.26 -5.46
C SER A 12 -1.93 5.56 -4.85
N GLY A 13 -1.56 5.89 -3.61
CA GLY A 13 -0.50 5.18 -2.89
C GLY A 13 -0.86 3.72 -2.63
N GLU A 14 -2.12 3.44 -2.32
CA GLU A 14 -2.61 2.07 -2.15
C GLU A 14 -2.64 1.33 -3.49
N VAL A 15 -3.01 1.99 -4.58
CA VAL A 15 -2.96 1.39 -5.94
C VAL A 15 -1.54 0.94 -6.26
N VAL A 16 -0.54 1.76 -5.96
CA VAL A 16 0.88 1.39 -6.16
C VAL A 16 1.24 0.17 -5.32
N ALA A 17 0.84 0.14 -4.05
CA ALA A 17 1.10 -1.00 -3.17
C ALA A 17 0.45 -2.29 -3.70
N ILE A 18 -0.79 -2.19 -4.17
CA ILE A 18 -1.53 -3.32 -4.77
C ILE A 18 -0.82 -3.82 -6.03
N ALA A 19 -0.27 -2.93 -6.85
CA ALA A 19 0.43 -3.29 -8.07
C ALA A 19 1.62 -4.23 -7.83
N PHE A 20 2.21 -4.21 -6.62
CA PHE A 20 3.30 -5.09 -6.25
C PHE A 20 2.86 -6.39 -5.56
N ARG A 21 1.57 -6.53 -5.24
CA ARG A 21 1.04 -7.75 -4.61
C ARG A 21 1.15 -8.94 -5.54
N GLY A 22 1.54 -10.08 -4.97
CA GLY A 22 1.68 -11.33 -5.73
C GLY A 22 2.90 -11.40 -6.62
N ARG A 23 3.75 -10.37 -6.65
CA ARG A 23 4.99 -10.37 -7.42
C ARG A 23 6.06 -11.20 -6.71
N PRO A 24 6.83 -12.06 -7.44
CA PRO A 24 7.92 -12.82 -6.82
C PRO A 24 8.99 -11.92 -6.19
N ALA A 25 9.66 -12.41 -5.15
CA ALA A 25 10.73 -11.71 -4.44
C ALA A 25 10.31 -10.29 -4.01
N THR A 26 9.08 -10.15 -3.56
CA THR A 26 8.48 -8.88 -3.15
C THR A 26 7.78 -9.06 -1.82
N ARG A 27 8.01 -8.11 -0.90
CA ARG A 27 7.38 -8.13 0.43
C ARG A 27 7.07 -6.72 0.86
N SER A 28 5.93 -6.54 1.53
CA SER A 28 5.54 -5.25 2.10
C SER A 28 5.79 -5.22 3.60
N PHE A 29 6.18 -4.05 4.09
CA PHE A 29 6.56 -3.80 5.48
C PHE A 29 5.85 -2.56 6.00
N GLY A 30 5.57 -2.55 7.27
CA GLY A 30 5.03 -1.39 7.95
C GLY A 30 3.73 -1.68 8.66
N SER A 31 2.73 -0.87 8.41
CA SER A 31 1.41 -1.01 9.01
C SER A 31 0.31 -0.90 7.96
N ALA A 32 -0.93 -1.18 8.38
CA ALA A 32 -2.09 -1.09 7.51
C ALA A 32 -2.23 0.31 6.91
N THR A 33 -2.70 0.38 5.68
CA THR A 33 -2.92 1.64 4.96
C THR A 33 -4.18 2.35 5.45
N TYR A 34 -4.43 3.54 4.90
CA TYR A 34 -5.61 4.35 5.27
C TYR A 34 -6.93 3.64 4.96
N GLY A 35 -7.03 2.95 3.84
CA GLY A 35 -8.22 2.17 3.48
C GLY A 35 -9.04 2.73 2.32
N LEU A 36 -8.42 3.49 1.41
CA LEU A 36 -9.07 4.04 0.22
C LEU A 36 -8.60 3.31 -1.04
N SER A 37 -8.69 2.00 -1.06
CA SER A 37 -8.31 1.16 -2.20
C SER A 37 -9.50 0.92 -3.14
N THR A 38 -10.15 2.02 -3.54
CA THR A 38 -11.34 2.05 -4.37
C THR A 38 -11.21 3.09 -5.48
N GLY A 39 -12.00 2.92 -6.53
CA GLY A 39 -12.11 3.90 -7.60
C GLY A 39 -13.39 4.71 -7.50
N ASN A 40 -13.30 6.01 -7.73
CA ASN A 40 -14.41 6.94 -7.66
C ASN A 40 -14.80 7.44 -9.05
N VAL A 41 -16.09 7.77 -9.21
CA VAL A 41 -16.61 8.41 -10.41
C VAL A 41 -17.30 9.71 -9.98
N VAL A 42 -17.06 10.78 -10.74
CA VAL A 42 -17.65 12.09 -10.49
C VAL A 42 -18.84 12.29 -11.43
N TYR A 43 -19.98 12.65 -10.85
CA TYR A 43 -21.19 12.98 -11.60
C TYR A 43 -21.51 14.47 -11.39
N PRO A 44 -21.49 15.30 -12.45
CA PRO A 44 -21.93 16.69 -12.32
C PRO A 44 -23.45 16.73 -12.15
N LEU A 45 -23.90 17.57 -11.21
CA LEU A 45 -25.31 17.80 -10.95
C LEU A 45 -25.80 19.10 -11.63
N ALA A 46 -27.14 19.22 -11.79
CA ALA A 46 -27.74 20.34 -12.53
C ALA A 46 -27.48 21.71 -11.91
N ASP A 47 -27.21 21.77 -10.59
CA ASP A 47 -26.91 23.01 -9.86
C ASP A 47 -25.42 23.41 -9.89
N GLY A 48 -24.59 22.65 -10.60
CA GLY A 48 -23.15 22.89 -10.69
C GLY A 48 -22.34 22.18 -9.63
N SER A 49 -22.98 21.50 -8.67
CA SER A 49 -22.28 20.67 -7.68
C SER A 49 -21.84 19.34 -8.30
N LEU A 50 -20.92 18.64 -7.60
CA LEU A 50 -20.39 17.36 -8.06
C LEU A 50 -20.77 16.27 -7.04
N LEU A 51 -21.23 15.13 -7.56
CA LEU A 51 -21.46 13.92 -6.76
C LEU A 51 -20.31 12.96 -7.02
N VAL A 52 -19.55 12.63 -5.98
CA VAL A 52 -18.44 11.66 -6.07
C VAL A 52 -18.89 10.35 -5.44
N LEU A 53 -18.93 9.29 -6.24
CA LEU A 53 -19.34 7.96 -5.77
C LEU A 53 -18.22 6.95 -5.96
N THR A 54 -18.06 6.09 -4.97
CA THR A 54 -17.20 4.91 -5.10
C THR A 54 -17.91 3.89 -5.98
N ARG A 55 -17.29 3.50 -7.10
CA ARG A 55 -17.88 2.57 -8.07
C ARG A 55 -17.10 1.29 -8.26
N SER A 56 -15.85 1.24 -7.81
CA SER A 56 -14.99 0.09 -8.04
C SER A 56 -14.08 -0.14 -6.86
N VAL A 57 -13.58 -1.35 -6.76
CA VAL A 57 -12.48 -1.71 -5.85
C VAL A 57 -11.27 -2.11 -6.67
N ASP A 58 -10.09 -1.91 -6.11
CA ASP A 58 -8.85 -2.27 -6.79
C ASP A 58 -8.62 -3.78 -6.72
N LEU A 59 -8.06 -4.34 -7.78
CA LEU A 59 -7.69 -5.76 -7.85
C LEU A 59 -6.19 -5.89 -8.00
N ASP A 60 -5.61 -6.92 -7.37
CA ASP A 60 -4.22 -7.26 -7.62
C ASP A 60 -4.08 -8.17 -8.84
N ARG A 61 -2.84 -8.55 -9.17
CA ARG A 61 -2.55 -9.41 -10.33
C ARG A 61 -3.16 -10.81 -10.23
N ASN A 62 -3.52 -11.23 -9.04
CA ASN A 62 -4.15 -12.54 -8.80
C ASN A 62 -5.68 -12.43 -8.77
N GLY A 63 -6.25 -11.25 -9.00
CA GLY A 63 -7.67 -11.01 -8.99
C GLY A 63 -8.28 -10.83 -7.60
N LYS A 64 -7.46 -10.69 -6.57
CA LYS A 64 -7.95 -10.40 -5.22
C LYS A 64 -8.44 -8.97 -5.15
N ALA A 65 -9.68 -8.78 -4.68
CA ALA A 65 -10.29 -7.47 -4.54
C ALA A 65 -9.89 -6.82 -3.20
N TYR A 66 -9.66 -5.51 -3.27
CA TYR A 66 -9.44 -4.66 -2.11
C TYR A 66 -10.61 -3.67 -2.01
N GLY A 67 -10.60 -2.76 -1.11
CA GLY A 67 -11.67 -1.79 -0.91
C GLY A 67 -11.54 -1.15 0.46
N GLY A 68 -10.71 -1.74 1.29
CA GLY A 68 -10.38 -1.28 2.63
C GLY A 68 -8.88 -1.15 2.82
N LYS A 69 -8.45 -1.28 4.06
CA LYS A 69 -7.04 -1.20 4.43
C LYS A 69 -6.26 -2.38 3.85
N LEU A 70 -5.05 -2.09 3.41
CA LEU A 70 -4.07 -3.11 3.01
C LEU A 70 -3.19 -3.43 4.21
N GLU A 71 -3.12 -4.70 4.56
CA GLU A 71 -2.20 -5.16 5.59
C GLU A 71 -0.84 -5.46 4.97
N PRO A 72 0.28 -5.09 5.61
CA PRO A 72 1.60 -5.45 5.11
C PRO A 72 1.86 -6.95 5.31
N ASP A 73 2.76 -7.50 4.50
CA ASP A 73 3.21 -8.88 4.69
C ASP A 73 3.94 -9.04 6.03
N GLN A 74 4.68 -8.02 6.43
CA GLN A 74 5.39 -7.99 7.70
C GLN A 74 5.05 -6.68 8.43
N ALA A 75 4.30 -6.79 9.53
CA ALA A 75 3.98 -5.66 10.37
C ALA A 75 5.22 -5.21 11.15
N VAL A 76 5.52 -3.92 11.09
CA VAL A 76 6.63 -3.30 11.83
C VAL A 76 6.10 -2.06 12.52
N ALA A 77 6.21 -2.02 13.84
CA ALA A 77 5.81 -0.85 14.61
C ALA A 77 6.80 0.30 14.38
N THR A 78 6.25 1.50 14.17
CA THR A 78 7.06 2.72 14.19
C THR A 78 7.24 3.15 15.64
N LEU A 79 8.50 3.43 16.02
CA LEU A 79 8.83 3.92 17.36
C LEU A 79 9.07 5.42 17.25
N PRO A 80 8.17 6.27 17.78
CA PRO A 80 8.42 7.71 17.79
C PRO A 80 9.64 8.02 18.65
N ASP A 81 10.37 9.08 18.32
CA ASP A 81 11.49 9.64 19.11
C ASP A 81 12.77 8.80 19.16
N THR A 82 12.92 7.78 18.31
CA THR A 82 14.16 6.98 18.28
C THR A 82 15.18 7.49 17.28
N GLY A 83 14.79 8.40 16.38
CA GLY A 83 15.65 8.87 15.31
C GLY A 83 15.96 7.81 14.25
N THR A 84 15.37 6.60 14.36
CA THR A 84 15.53 5.51 13.41
C THR A 84 14.20 5.18 12.76
N ASP A 85 14.25 4.72 11.50
CA ASP A 85 13.09 4.22 10.78
C ASP A 85 13.10 2.69 10.85
N SER A 86 12.34 2.14 11.79
CA SER A 86 12.27 0.69 12.01
C SER A 86 11.70 -0.06 10.81
N VAL A 87 10.80 0.56 10.05
CA VAL A 87 10.22 -0.04 8.84
C VAL A 87 11.26 -0.14 7.74
N MET A 88 12.01 0.95 7.52
CA MET A 88 13.11 0.97 6.56
C MET A 88 14.19 -0.04 6.93
N ASP A 89 14.54 -0.13 8.21
CA ASP A 89 15.55 -1.07 8.70
C ASP A 89 15.14 -2.52 8.46
N ALA A 90 13.87 -2.86 8.73
CA ALA A 90 13.35 -4.20 8.49
C ALA A 90 13.37 -4.54 6.99
N ALA A 91 12.97 -3.61 6.15
CA ALA A 91 12.98 -3.78 4.70
C ALA A 91 14.42 -3.97 4.17
N ALA A 92 15.35 -3.16 4.63
CA ALA A 92 16.76 -3.26 4.23
C ALA A 92 17.36 -4.59 4.66
N ALA A 93 17.10 -5.04 5.88
CA ALA A 93 17.56 -6.33 6.38
C ALA A 93 17.05 -7.50 5.53
N TRP A 94 15.78 -7.44 5.15
CA TRP A 94 15.19 -8.46 4.29
C TRP A 94 15.83 -8.45 2.89
N LEU A 95 16.01 -7.27 2.30
CA LEU A 95 16.61 -7.12 0.96
C LEU A 95 18.04 -7.66 0.90
N THR A 96 18.85 -7.44 1.94
CA THR A 96 20.22 -7.95 1.96
C THR A 96 20.30 -9.48 1.99
N GLY A 97 19.22 -10.13 2.43
CA GLY A 97 19.09 -11.59 2.41
C GLY A 97 18.72 -12.17 1.05
N LEU A 98 18.28 -11.36 0.09
CA LEU A 98 17.89 -11.84 -1.23
C LEU A 98 19.10 -12.11 -2.11
N PRO A 99 19.12 -13.25 -2.86
CA PRO A 99 20.23 -13.57 -3.75
C PRO A 99 20.52 -12.48 -4.79
N SER A 100 19.49 -11.82 -5.31
CA SER A 100 19.63 -10.75 -6.31
C SER A 100 20.23 -9.45 -5.75
N CYS A 101 20.28 -9.29 -4.43
CA CYS A 101 20.87 -8.13 -3.76
C CYS A 101 22.24 -8.41 -3.14
N ARG A 102 22.75 -9.62 -3.28
CA ARG A 102 24.10 -9.99 -2.81
C ARG A 102 25.10 -9.69 -3.90
N HIS A 103 26.16 -8.99 -3.53
CA HIS A 103 27.28 -8.67 -4.40
C HIS A 103 28.55 -9.39 -3.95
#